data_06b40aad1ce0c4d798ac6b0a69958f1e
#
_entry.id   06b40aad1ce0c4d798ac6b0a69958f1e
#
_cell.length_a   1.000
_cell.length_b   1.000
_cell.length_c   1.000
_cell.angle_alpha   90.00
_cell.angle_beta   90.00
_cell.angle_gamma   90.00
#
_symmetry.space_group_name_H-M   'P 1'
#
loop_
_entity.id
_entity.type
_entity.pdbx_description
1 polymer ?
#
loop_
_entity_poly.entity_id
_entity_poly.type
_entity_poly.pdbx_seq_one_letter_code
_entity_poly.pdbx_strand_id
1 'polypeptide(L)'
;MIINNSVLIDCGVPFKELQPYIGKLKLVLLTHIHADHFKASTLRRLSRERPTLRFGCGRWLVSPLAEAGVSTANIDVLEIGTMYGYGICNVIPVPLSHDVPNCGYKLHFPFGKVFYATDTANLNGISAKHYDLYMVEANFEDEELHERIAAKKETGEFPYERRVLKCHLSKEKCDDFIYRNIGPMSEYVYLHCHVEKGEQCTPEGLQGTGD
;
A
#
# COMPACT_ATOMS: atom_id res chain seq x y z
N MET A 1 5.59 -1.79 -4.82
CA MET A 1 6.68 -1.40 -3.86
C MET A 1 7.58 -2.59 -3.57
N ILE A 2 8.90 -2.41 -3.46
CA ILE A 2 9.82 -3.53 -3.12
C ILE A 2 10.57 -3.20 -1.82
N ILE A 3 10.48 -4.10 -0.84
CA ILE A 3 11.14 -3.97 0.45
C ILE A 3 12.30 -4.98 0.52
N ASN A 4 13.49 -4.50 0.87
CA ASN A 4 14.72 -5.28 1.03
C ASN A 4 14.98 -6.27 -0.14
N ASN A 5 14.67 -5.90 -1.37
CA ASN A 5 14.78 -6.72 -2.58
C ASN A 5 14.07 -8.09 -2.52
N SER A 6 13.34 -8.41 -1.46
CA SER A 6 12.78 -9.75 -1.20
C SER A 6 11.26 -9.81 -1.13
N VAL A 7 10.60 -8.72 -0.74
CA VAL A 7 9.13 -8.63 -0.67
C VAL A 7 8.66 -7.57 -1.67
N LEU A 8 7.80 -7.98 -2.59
CA LEU A 8 7.05 -7.08 -3.46
C LEU A 8 5.66 -6.88 -2.87
N ILE A 9 5.26 -5.63 -2.63
CA ILE A 9 3.88 -5.29 -2.29
C ILE A 9 3.25 -4.65 -3.52
N ASP A 10 2.16 -5.23 -3.97
CA ASP A 10 1.43 -4.95 -5.20
C ASP A 10 2.25 -5.10 -6.48
N CYS A 11 1.57 -5.44 -7.56
CA CYS A 11 2.18 -5.80 -8.83
C CYS A 11 1.47 -5.09 -10.00
N GLY A 12 1.31 -3.76 -9.92
CA GLY A 12 0.69 -2.93 -10.97
C GLY A 12 1.64 -2.52 -12.09
N VAL A 13 2.94 -2.71 -11.91
CA VAL A 13 3.97 -2.26 -12.85
C VAL A 13 4.23 -3.24 -14.00
N PRO A 14 4.76 -2.78 -15.14
CA PRO A 14 5.25 -3.67 -16.21
C PRO A 14 6.36 -4.60 -15.72
N PHE A 15 6.37 -5.83 -16.23
CA PHE A 15 7.34 -6.85 -15.81
C PHE A 15 8.82 -6.41 -15.94
N LYS A 16 9.15 -5.62 -16.97
CA LYS A 16 10.52 -5.13 -17.18
C LYS A 16 11.08 -4.34 -16.00
N GLU A 17 10.21 -3.66 -15.26
CA GLU A 17 10.61 -2.88 -14.07
C GLU A 17 10.96 -3.77 -12.88
N LEU A 18 10.45 -4.98 -12.85
CA LEU A 18 10.76 -5.98 -11.82
C LEU A 18 12.02 -6.80 -12.14
N GLN A 19 12.51 -6.79 -13.39
CA GLN A 19 13.64 -7.63 -13.83
C GLN A 19 14.87 -7.57 -12.92
N PRO A 20 15.32 -6.42 -12.43
CA PRO A 20 16.51 -6.36 -11.55
C PRO A 20 16.32 -7.09 -10.20
N TYR A 21 15.08 -7.33 -9.80
CA TYR A 21 14.72 -7.85 -8.49
C TYR A 21 14.26 -9.29 -8.50
N ILE A 22 13.80 -9.82 -9.66
CA ILE A 22 13.13 -11.12 -9.79
C ILE A 22 13.89 -12.25 -9.10
N GLY A 23 15.21 -12.32 -9.27
CA GLY A 23 16.05 -13.36 -8.67
C GLY A 23 16.06 -13.36 -7.14
N LYS A 24 15.80 -12.21 -6.53
CA LYS A 24 15.85 -12.00 -5.08
C LYS A 24 14.47 -12.08 -4.41
N LEU A 25 13.37 -11.90 -5.17
CA LEU A 25 12.01 -11.94 -4.61
C LEU A 25 11.73 -13.30 -3.96
N LYS A 26 11.13 -13.27 -2.79
CA LYS A 26 10.70 -14.43 -2.00
C LYS A 26 9.19 -14.44 -1.77
N LEU A 27 8.56 -13.25 -1.76
CA LEU A 27 7.16 -13.05 -1.45
C LEU A 27 6.58 -11.90 -2.26
N VAL A 28 5.37 -12.08 -2.76
CA VAL A 28 4.51 -11.02 -3.29
C VAL A 28 3.30 -10.91 -2.39
N LEU A 29 3.02 -9.73 -1.89
CA LEU A 29 1.82 -9.41 -1.12
C LEU A 29 0.91 -8.54 -1.99
N LEU A 30 -0.37 -8.86 -2.05
CA LEU A 30 -1.33 -8.11 -2.85
C LEU A 30 -2.44 -7.56 -1.97
N THR A 31 -2.75 -6.29 -2.14
CA THR A 31 -3.73 -5.55 -1.33
C THR A 31 -5.13 -5.69 -1.91
N HIS A 32 -5.33 -5.26 -3.16
CA HIS A 32 -6.63 -5.22 -3.84
C HIS A 32 -6.52 -5.37 -5.37
N ILE A 33 -7.66 -5.31 -6.08
CA ILE A 33 -7.78 -5.71 -7.49
C ILE A 33 -7.52 -4.59 -8.50
N HIS A 34 -7.39 -3.32 -8.10
CA HIS A 34 -7.22 -2.23 -9.05
C HIS A 34 -5.95 -2.40 -9.91
N ALA A 35 -6.00 -1.89 -11.15
CA ALA A 35 -5.02 -2.18 -12.20
C ALA A 35 -3.61 -1.66 -11.89
N ASP A 36 -3.48 -0.63 -11.10
CA ASP A 36 -2.22 -0.07 -10.59
C ASP A 36 -1.62 -0.87 -9.43
N HIS A 37 -2.38 -1.84 -8.86
CA HIS A 37 -1.95 -2.79 -7.84
C HIS A 37 -1.90 -4.23 -8.34
N PHE A 38 -2.74 -4.59 -9.31
CA PHE A 38 -2.91 -5.94 -9.82
C PHE A 38 -2.80 -5.99 -11.34
N LYS A 39 -1.63 -6.31 -11.89
CA LYS A 39 -1.40 -6.47 -13.33
C LYS A 39 -1.26 -7.95 -13.68
N ALA A 40 -2.35 -8.56 -14.15
CA ALA A 40 -2.44 -9.99 -14.45
C ALA A 40 -1.30 -10.50 -15.37
N SER A 41 -0.91 -9.71 -16.38
CA SER A 41 0.16 -10.09 -17.31
C SER A 41 1.52 -10.17 -16.63
N THR A 42 1.81 -9.26 -15.70
CA THR A 42 3.06 -9.25 -14.91
C THR A 42 3.07 -10.38 -13.89
N LEU A 43 1.95 -10.60 -13.17
CA LEU A 43 1.79 -11.71 -12.23
C LEU A 43 1.97 -13.07 -12.90
N ARG A 44 1.35 -13.28 -14.07
CA ARG A 44 1.51 -14.50 -14.89
C ARG A 44 2.97 -14.75 -15.23
N ARG A 45 3.67 -13.73 -15.70
CA ARG A 45 5.08 -13.88 -16.09
C ARG A 45 5.96 -14.12 -14.88
N LEU A 46 5.73 -13.40 -13.79
CA LEU A 46 6.47 -13.58 -12.53
C LEU A 46 6.32 -15.02 -11.98
N SER A 47 5.09 -15.56 -11.97
CA SER A 47 4.81 -16.93 -11.54
C SER A 47 5.50 -17.98 -12.42
N ARG A 48 5.61 -17.76 -13.73
CA ARG A 48 6.31 -18.66 -14.66
C ARG A 48 7.82 -18.62 -14.47
N GLU A 49 8.41 -17.44 -14.30
CA GLU A 49 9.87 -17.30 -14.10
C GLU A 49 10.32 -17.70 -12.69
N ARG A 50 9.40 -17.66 -11.74
CA ARG A 50 9.65 -18.02 -10.33
C ARG A 50 8.58 -18.99 -9.80
N PRO A 51 8.65 -20.29 -10.19
CA PRO A 51 7.60 -21.26 -9.85
C PRO A 51 7.42 -21.54 -8.35
N THR A 52 8.40 -21.17 -7.52
CA THR A 52 8.34 -21.33 -6.04
C THR A 52 8.02 -20.05 -5.29
N LEU A 53 7.78 -18.92 -6.01
CA LEU A 53 7.43 -17.65 -5.41
C LEU A 53 6.06 -17.74 -4.75
N ARG A 54 5.95 -17.24 -3.51
CA ARG A 54 4.71 -17.22 -2.76
C ARG A 54 3.95 -15.91 -3.02
N PHE A 55 2.63 -16.01 -3.07
CA PHE A 55 1.71 -14.88 -3.25
C PHE A 55 0.73 -14.85 -2.08
N GLY A 56 0.93 -13.90 -1.16
CA GLY A 56 0.03 -13.67 -0.03
C GLY A 56 -1.03 -12.64 -0.37
N CYS A 57 -2.30 -12.93 -0.09
CA CYS A 57 -3.40 -12.01 -0.37
C CYS A 57 -4.62 -12.33 0.48
N GLY A 58 -5.55 -11.38 0.57
CA GLY A 58 -6.89 -11.64 1.09
C GLY A 58 -7.69 -12.59 0.18
N ARG A 59 -8.70 -13.25 0.73
CA ARG A 59 -9.53 -14.24 0.02
C ARG A 59 -10.12 -13.72 -1.30
N TRP A 60 -10.40 -12.42 -1.40
CA TRP A 60 -10.97 -11.77 -2.57
C TRP A 60 -10.05 -11.77 -3.81
N LEU A 61 -8.75 -12.00 -3.66
CA LEU A 61 -7.79 -12.04 -4.76
C LEU A 61 -7.41 -13.46 -5.21
N VAL A 62 -7.91 -14.50 -4.56
CA VAL A 62 -7.56 -15.89 -4.90
C VAL A 62 -7.99 -16.25 -6.33
N SER A 63 -9.26 -16.01 -6.68
CA SER A 63 -9.77 -16.27 -8.04
C SER A 63 -9.07 -15.41 -9.10
N PRO A 64 -8.94 -14.08 -8.93
CA PRO A 64 -8.18 -13.24 -9.86
C PRO A 64 -6.72 -13.69 -10.06
N LEU A 65 -6.03 -14.13 -9.01
CA LEU A 65 -4.66 -14.65 -9.12
C LEU A 65 -4.60 -15.96 -9.91
N ALA A 66 -5.51 -16.90 -9.65
CA ALA A 66 -5.60 -18.16 -10.39
C ALA A 66 -5.92 -17.90 -11.87
N GLU A 67 -6.84 -17.01 -12.18
CA GLU A 67 -7.19 -16.56 -13.53
C GLU A 67 -6.00 -15.85 -14.22
N ALA A 68 -5.21 -15.10 -13.48
CA ALA A 68 -3.96 -14.54 -13.96
C ALA A 68 -2.89 -15.60 -14.27
N GLY A 69 -3.10 -16.87 -13.86
CA GLY A 69 -2.20 -18.00 -14.13
C GLY A 69 -1.17 -18.25 -13.02
N VAL A 70 -1.40 -17.73 -11.81
CA VAL A 70 -0.64 -18.11 -10.62
C VAL A 70 -1.16 -19.46 -10.10
N SER A 71 -0.25 -20.40 -9.84
CA SER A 71 -0.63 -21.69 -9.26
C SER A 71 -1.28 -21.51 -7.89
N THR A 72 -2.43 -22.14 -7.66
CA THR A 72 -3.12 -22.09 -6.37
C THR A 72 -2.28 -22.64 -5.22
N ALA A 73 -1.36 -23.58 -5.50
CA ALA A 73 -0.39 -24.07 -4.53
C ALA A 73 0.60 -23.01 -4.03
N ASN A 74 0.75 -21.90 -4.77
CA ASN A 74 1.63 -20.79 -4.41
C ASN A 74 0.86 -19.59 -3.79
N ILE A 75 -0.47 -19.69 -3.68
CA ILE A 75 -1.31 -18.63 -3.12
C ILE A 75 -1.55 -18.91 -1.64
N ASP A 76 -1.19 -17.96 -0.79
CA ASP A 76 -1.46 -17.96 0.64
C ASP A 76 -2.64 -17.02 0.94
N VAL A 77 -3.71 -17.57 1.48
CA VAL A 77 -4.86 -16.77 1.93
C VAL A 77 -4.56 -16.21 3.32
N LEU A 78 -4.51 -14.90 3.42
CA LEU A 78 -4.17 -14.19 4.65
C LEU A 78 -5.45 -13.65 5.29
N GLU A 79 -5.73 -14.07 6.51
CA GLU A 79 -6.85 -13.58 7.32
C GLU A 79 -6.42 -12.34 8.11
N ILE A 80 -7.26 -11.29 8.11
CA ILE A 80 -7.00 -10.04 8.81
C ILE A 80 -6.65 -10.28 10.29
N GLY A 81 -5.59 -9.64 10.76
CA GLY A 81 -5.13 -9.73 12.14
C GLY A 81 -4.32 -10.98 12.50
N THR A 82 -4.23 -11.96 11.59
CA THR A 82 -3.45 -13.19 11.82
C THR A 82 -2.01 -13.03 11.34
N MET A 83 -1.06 -13.53 12.14
CA MET A 83 0.38 -13.48 11.79
C MET A 83 0.79 -14.70 10.97
N TYR A 84 1.49 -14.46 9.87
CA TYR A 84 2.04 -15.49 8.97
C TYR A 84 3.56 -15.34 8.86
N GLY A 85 4.30 -16.43 9.11
CA GLY A 85 5.76 -16.48 9.02
C GLY A 85 6.25 -16.93 7.65
N TYR A 86 7.08 -16.12 6.98
CA TYR A 86 7.68 -16.44 5.67
C TYR A 86 9.19 -16.69 5.74
N GLY A 87 9.76 -16.83 6.93
CA GLY A 87 11.20 -17.01 7.14
C GLY A 87 12.04 -15.75 6.92
N ILE A 88 11.64 -14.88 5.99
CA ILE A 88 12.28 -13.57 5.76
C ILE A 88 11.62 -12.44 6.58
N CYS A 89 10.34 -12.58 6.87
CA CYS A 89 9.55 -11.66 7.71
C CYS A 89 8.30 -12.37 8.22
N ASN A 90 7.68 -11.78 9.25
CA ASN A 90 6.30 -12.06 9.61
C ASN A 90 5.38 -11.00 9.01
N VAL A 91 4.21 -11.43 8.54
CA VAL A 91 3.20 -10.58 7.87
C VAL A 91 1.91 -10.66 8.67
N ILE A 92 1.32 -9.49 8.96
CA ILE A 92 -0.02 -9.39 9.56
C ILE A 92 -0.83 -8.45 8.67
N PRO A 93 -1.86 -8.95 7.95
CA PRO A 93 -2.74 -8.07 7.19
C PRO A 93 -3.64 -7.26 8.14
N VAL A 94 -3.89 -6.00 7.80
CA VAL A 94 -4.78 -5.08 8.52
C VAL A 94 -5.92 -4.64 7.62
N PRO A 95 -7.13 -4.40 8.18
CA PRO A 95 -8.28 -4.02 7.35
C PRO A 95 -8.11 -2.60 6.83
N LEU A 96 -8.42 -2.36 5.57
CA LEU A 96 -8.50 -1.03 4.98
C LEU A 96 -9.90 -0.78 4.40
N SER A 97 -10.27 0.50 4.30
CA SER A 97 -11.58 0.94 3.83
C SER A 97 -11.47 1.56 2.44
N HIS A 98 -11.89 0.83 1.42
CA HIS A 98 -11.83 1.26 0.03
C HIS A 98 -13.13 0.90 -0.72
N ASP A 99 -13.24 1.23 -2.01
CA ASP A 99 -14.40 0.87 -2.83
C ASP A 99 -14.45 -0.61 -3.25
N VAL A 100 -13.33 -1.32 -3.10
CA VAL A 100 -13.20 -2.77 -3.24
C VAL A 100 -12.58 -3.37 -1.97
N PRO A 101 -12.71 -4.68 -1.71
CA PRO A 101 -12.01 -5.33 -0.61
C PRO A 101 -10.51 -5.08 -0.66
N ASN A 102 -9.95 -4.54 0.43
CA ASN A 102 -8.57 -4.10 0.53
C ASN A 102 -7.95 -4.43 1.90
N CYS A 103 -6.63 -4.60 1.94
CA CYS A 103 -5.87 -4.71 3.18
C CYS A 103 -4.51 -4.01 3.08
N GLY A 104 -4.03 -3.51 4.21
CA GLY A 104 -2.64 -3.15 4.39
C GLY A 104 -1.85 -4.25 5.09
N TYR A 105 -0.59 -3.99 5.40
CA TYR A 105 0.30 -4.98 6.00
C TYR A 105 1.17 -4.39 7.11
N LYS A 106 1.29 -5.15 8.20
CA LYS A 106 2.35 -5.01 9.18
C LYS A 106 3.41 -6.06 8.88
N LEU A 107 4.63 -5.63 8.59
CA LEU A 107 5.74 -6.51 8.26
C LEU A 107 6.80 -6.42 9.35
N HIS A 108 7.18 -7.56 9.91
CA HIS A 108 8.23 -7.65 10.92
C HIS A 108 9.41 -8.41 10.34
N PHE A 109 10.44 -7.67 9.94
CA PHE A 109 11.72 -8.21 9.50
C PHE A 109 12.69 -8.37 10.69
N PRO A 110 13.75 -9.17 10.57
CA PRO A 110 14.80 -9.23 11.60
C PRO A 110 15.50 -7.88 11.85
N PHE A 111 15.48 -6.98 10.88
CA PHE A 111 16.14 -5.66 10.93
C PHE A 111 15.18 -4.49 11.22
N GLY A 112 13.88 -4.72 11.33
CA GLY A 112 12.92 -3.65 11.59
C GLY A 112 11.48 -3.97 11.19
N LYS A 113 10.56 -3.09 11.54
CA LYS A 113 9.12 -3.22 11.29
C LYS A 113 8.65 -2.19 10.28
N VAL A 114 7.87 -2.61 9.30
CA VAL A 114 7.28 -1.75 8.28
C VAL A 114 5.75 -1.80 8.38
N PHE A 115 5.11 -0.64 8.39
CA PHE A 115 3.68 -0.50 8.24
C PHE A 115 3.37 0.01 6.82
N TYR A 116 2.51 -0.70 6.11
CA TYR A 116 2.10 -0.36 4.74
C TYR A 116 0.59 -0.25 4.65
N ALA A 117 0.09 0.90 4.21
CA ALA A 117 -1.34 1.13 3.97
C ALA A 117 -1.53 2.12 2.82
N THR A 118 -2.24 1.69 1.78
CA THR A 118 -2.61 2.50 0.61
C THR A 118 -4.05 2.24 0.22
N ASP A 119 -4.67 3.20 -0.47
CA ASP A 119 -6.05 3.11 -0.94
C ASP A 119 -7.04 2.85 0.20
N THR A 120 -7.11 3.80 1.13
CA THR A 120 -7.99 3.69 2.28
C THR A 120 -8.58 5.05 2.69
N ALA A 121 -9.87 5.09 2.98
CA ALA A 121 -10.54 6.30 3.46
C ALA A 121 -10.13 6.70 4.89
N ASN A 122 -9.65 5.74 5.69
CA ASN A 122 -9.23 5.98 7.07
C ASN A 122 -8.38 4.82 7.63
N LEU A 123 -7.73 5.07 8.76
CA LEU A 123 -6.94 4.10 9.52
C LEU A 123 -7.49 3.91 10.95
N ASN A 124 -8.80 4.10 11.12
CA ASN A 124 -9.46 3.98 12.41
C ASN A 124 -9.32 2.57 13.00
N GLY A 125 -8.99 2.49 14.30
CA GLY A 125 -8.82 1.22 15.00
C GLY A 125 -7.49 0.51 14.70
N ILE A 126 -6.67 1.02 13.79
CA ILE A 126 -5.34 0.47 13.49
C ILE A 126 -4.30 1.13 14.41
N SER A 127 -3.50 0.32 15.08
CA SER A 127 -2.34 0.76 15.85
C SER A 127 -1.08 0.14 15.27
N ALA A 128 -0.06 0.96 14.99
CA ALA A 128 1.26 0.53 14.50
C ALA A 128 2.35 1.27 15.27
N LYS A 129 2.35 1.15 16.61
CA LYS A 129 3.27 1.87 17.49
C LYS A 129 4.73 1.49 17.26
N HIS A 130 5.58 2.50 17.12
CA HIS A 130 7.04 2.36 17.02
C HIS A 130 7.48 1.39 15.91
N TYR A 131 6.89 1.54 14.72
CA TYR A 131 7.40 0.91 13.51
C TYR A 131 8.57 1.74 12.98
N ASP A 132 9.54 1.07 12.37
CA ASP A 132 10.76 1.74 11.87
C ASP A 132 10.48 2.51 10.59
N LEU A 133 9.54 2.01 9.76
CA LEU A 133 9.12 2.67 8.52
C LEU A 133 7.58 2.65 8.38
N TYR A 134 7.01 3.81 8.13
CA TYR A 134 5.62 3.97 7.72
C TYR A 134 5.54 4.30 6.23
N MET A 135 4.80 3.52 5.50
CA MET A 135 4.49 3.71 4.08
C MET A 135 2.98 3.85 3.97
N VAL A 136 2.49 5.07 3.99
CA VAL A 136 1.06 5.38 4.16
C VAL A 136 0.59 6.33 3.07
N GLU A 137 -0.62 6.09 2.56
CA GLU A 137 -1.25 6.99 1.60
C GLU A 137 -1.42 8.40 2.17
N ALA A 138 -1.14 9.39 1.32
CA ALA A 138 -1.44 10.80 1.54
C ALA A 138 -1.91 11.39 0.20
N ASN A 139 -3.16 11.07 -0.19
CA ASN A 139 -3.63 11.24 -1.56
C ASN A 139 -3.95 12.70 -1.89
N PHE A 140 -4.52 13.45 -0.95
CA PHE A 140 -4.98 14.82 -1.17
C PHE A 140 -4.91 15.64 0.12
N GLU A 141 -4.91 16.96 0.00
CA GLU A 141 -5.09 17.90 1.10
C GLU A 141 -6.58 18.23 1.28
N ASP A 142 -7.07 18.18 2.52
CA ASP A 142 -8.51 18.32 2.82
C ASP A 142 -9.08 19.66 2.31
N GLU A 143 -8.38 20.78 2.53
CA GLU A 143 -8.82 22.11 2.12
C GLU A 143 -8.93 22.22 0.59
N GLU A 144 -7.89 21.84 -0.14
CA GLU A 144 -7.82 21.88 -1.60
C GLU A 144 -8.93 21.05 -2.26
N LEU A 145 -9.18 19.84 -1.74
CA LEU A 145 -10.20 18.97 -2.29
C LEU A 145 -11.62 19.52 -2.05
N HIS A 146 -11.86 20.12 -0.88
CA HIS A 146 -13.14 20.76 -0.58
C HIS A 146 -13.40 21.98 -1.47
N GLU A 147 -12.40 22.80 -1.74
CA GLU A 147 -12.49 23.93 -2.67
C GLU A 147 -12.82 23.47 -4.10
N ARG A 148 -12.15 22.43 -4.58
CA ARG A 148 -12.44 21.83 -5.90
C ARG A 148 -13.88 21.31 -6.00
N ILE A 149 -14.39 20.66 -4.95
CA ILE A 149 -15.77 20.19 -4.89
C ILE A 149 -16.75 21.36 -4.92
N ALA A 150 -16.47 22.43 -4.19
CA ALA A 150 -17.31 23.62 -4.14
C ALA A 150 -17.38 24.32 -5.53
N ALA A 151 -16.23 24.55 -6.16
CA ALA A 151 -16.14 25.16 -7.48
C ALA A 151 -16.92 24.36 -8.55
N LYS A 152 -16.78 23.03 -8.58
CA LYS A 152 -17.54 22.19 -9.52
C LYS A 152 -19.05 22.20 -9.26
N LYS A 153 -19.45 22.31 -8.01
CA LYS A 153 -20.86 22.43 -7.65
C LYS A 153 -21.47 23.74 -8.19
N GLU A 154 -20.72 24.83 -8.19
CA GLU A 154 -21.16 26.14 -8.72
C GLU A 154 -21.28 26.12 -10.25
N THR A 155 -20.37 25.39 -10.95
CA THR A 155 -20.41 25.27 -12.42
C THR A 155 -21.37 24.19 -12.90
N GLY A 156 -21.98 23.42 -12.01
CA GLY A 156 -22.89 22.30 -12.37
C GLY A 156 -22.16 21.05 -12.88
N GLU A 157 -20.83 20.99 -12.72
CA GLU A 157 -20.03 19.81 -13.07
C GLU A 157 -20.18 18.71 -12.01
N PHE A 158 -20.04 17.44 -12.44
CA PHE A 158 -20.09 16.33 -11.51
C PHE A 158 -18.77 16.23 -10.72
N PRO A 159 -18.81 16.41 -9.36
CA PRO A 159 -17.60 16.38 -8.54
C PRO A 159 -17.18 14.92 -8.25
N TYR A 160 -16.34 14.32 -9.11
CA TYR A 160 -15.78 12.99 -8.89
C TYR A 160 -14.92 12.93 -7.60
N GLU A 161 -14.42 14.07 -7.14
CA GLU A 161 -13.66 14.27 -5.92
C GLU A 161 -14.40 13.75 -4.67
N ARG A 162 -15.74 13.70 -4.71
CA ARG A 162 -16.53 13.07 -3.64
C ARG A 162 -16.26 11.58 -3.49
N ARG A 163 -15.84 10.90 -4.58
CA ARG A 163 -15.40 9.51 -4.50
C ARG A 163 -14.03 9.42 -3.83
N VAL A 164 -13.13 10.35 -4.15
CA VAL A 164 -11.79 10.44 -3.54
C VAL A 164 -11.92 10.54 -2.01
N LEU A 165 -12.76 11.44 -1.49
CA LEU A 165 -13.03 11.57 -0.05
C LEU A 165 -13.49 10.28 0.64
N LYS A 166 -14.13 9.35 -0.10
CA LYS A 166 -14.68 8.11 0.45
C LYS A 166 -13.74 6.93 0.32
N CYS A 167 -12.72 7.03 -0.54
CA CYS A 167 -11.89 5.89 -0.92
C CYS A 167 -10.41 6.08 -0.57
N HIS A 168 -9.97 7.33 -0.34
CA HIS A 168 -8.57 7.68 -0.14
C HIS A 168 -8.34 8.49 1.13
N LEU A 169 -7.10 8.45 1.64
CA LEU A 169 -6.68 9.11 2.87
C LEU A 169 -6.13 10.50 2.55
N SER A 170 -6.61 11.52 3.27
CA SER A 170 -6.00 12.84 3.18
C SER A 170 -4.63 12.88 3.87
N LYS A 171 -3.80 13.85 3.48
CA LYS A 171 -2.50 14.07 4.09
C LYS A 171 -2.62 14.35 5.59
N GLU A 172 -3.60 15.14 6.02
CA GLU A 172 -3.84 15.48 7.43
C GLU A 172 -4.16 14.21 8.26
N LYS A 173 -4.99 13.30 7.74
CA LYS A 173 -5.29 12.03 8.42
C LYS A 173 -4.10 11.10 8.45
N CYS A 174 -3.29 11.11 7.39
CA CYS A 174 -2.02 10.36 7.33
C CYS A 174 -1.06 10.88 8.40
N ASP A 175 -0.85 12.19 8.47
CA ASP A 175 0.03 12.85 9.44
C ASP A 175 -0.43 12.58 10.87
N ASP A 176 -1.73 12.68 11.14
CA ASP A 176 -2.35 12.33 12.42
C ASP A 176 -2.09 10.88 12.83
N PHE A 177 -2.18 9.95 11.88
CA PHE A 177 -1.88 8.55 12.15
C PHE A 177 -0.40 8.34 12.45
N ILE A 178 0.49 8.91 11.62
CA ILE A 178 1.93 8.83 11.81
C ILE A 178 2.31 9.43 13.17
N TYR A 179 1.87 10.65 13.47
CA TYR A 179 2.16 11.33 14.73
C TYR A 179 1.78 10.51 15.97
N ARG A 180 0.61 9.85 15.93
CA ARG A 180 0.16 9.00 17.04
C ARG A 180 0.93 7.68 17.18
N ASN A 181 1.67 7.26 16.17
CA ASN A 181 2.32 5.95 16.12
C ASN A 181 3.85 6.00 16.07
N ILE A 182 4.42 7.10 15.58
CA ILE A 182 5.86 7.26 15.33
C ILE A 182 6.69 7.10 16.61
N GLY A 183 7.87 6.50 16.49
CA GLY A 183 8.91 6.43 17.51
C GLY A 183 10.09 7.35 17.16
N PRO A 184 11.07 7.50 18.07
CA PRO A 184 12.18 8.45 17.89
C PRO A 184 13.06 8.20 16.66
N MET A 185 13.12 6.96 16.17
CA MET A 185 13.96 6.54 15.05
C MET A 185 13.13 6.10 13.83
N SER A 186 11.82 6.37 13.85
CA SER A 186 10.96 5.98 12.75
C SER A 186 11.11 6.92 11.55
N GLU A 187 11.01 6.36 10.37
CA GLU A 187 10.91 7.08 9.09
C GLU A 187 9.51 6.91 8.49
N TYR A 188 9.14 7.79 7.57
CA TYR A 188 7.89 7.63 6.82
C TYR A 188 8.02 8.05 5.37
N VAL A 189 7.18 7.48 4.53
CA VAL A 189 7.04 7.79 3.11
C VAL A 189 5.55 7.91 2.78
N TYR A 190 5.16 9.02 2.20
CA TYR A 190 3.82 9.17 1.64
C TYR A 190 3.68 8.34 0.37
N LEU A 191 2.60 7.61 0.27
CA LEU A 191 2.23 6.83 -0.91
C LEU A 191 1.02 7.47 -1.60
N HIS A 192 0.84 7.15 -2.89
CA HIS A 192 -0.34 7.48 -3.66
C HIS A 192 -0.73 8.97 -3.61
N CYS A 193 0.29 9.83 -3.55
CA CYS A 193 0.10 11.28 -3.56
C CYS A 193 -0.44 11.72 -4.93
N HIS A 194 -1.48 12.53 -4.92
CA HIS A 194 -1.94 13.20 -6.13
C HIS A 194 -1.16 14.49 -6.30
N VAL A 195 -0.04 14.42 -7.02
CA VAL A 195 0.84 15.57 -7.29
C VAL A 195 0.46 16.17 -8.63
N GLU A 196 0.19 17.47 -8.69
CA GLU A 196 0.10 18.17 -9.97
C GLU A 196 1.43 18.08 -10.73
N LYS A 197 1.35 18.03 -12.07
CA LYS A 197 2.56 17.84 -12.91
C LYS A 197 3.61 18.90 -12.59
N GLY A 198 4.63 18.55 -11.83
CA GLY A 198 5.78 19.40 -11.52
C GLY A 198 6.25 19.39 -10.07
N GLU A 199 5.48 18.90 -9.13
CA GLU A 199 5.86 18.80 -7.71
C GLU A 199 6.22 17.37 -7.35
N GLN A 200 7.30 17.19 -6.57
CA GLN A 200 7.63 15.91 -5.96
C GLN A 200 7.01 15.86 -4.57
N CYS A 201 6.33 14.78 -4.23
CA CYS A 201 5.85 14.49 -2.88
C CYS A 201 7.07 14.19 -2.00
N THR A 202 7.75 15.24 -1.55
CA THR A 202 8.84 15.12 -0.56
C THR A 202 8.26 15.42 0.82
N PRO A 203 8.59 14.64 1.85
CA PRO A 203 8.27 15.00 3.22
C PRO A 203 8.99 16.31 3.53
N GLU A 204 8.25 17.39 3.77
CA GLU A 204 8.83 18.59 4.37
C GLU A 204 9.37 18.22 5.74
N GLY A 205 10.68 18.40 5.92
CA GLY A 205 11.42 17.89 7.03
C GLY A 205 10.87 18.40 8.38
N LEU A 206 10.60 17.48 9.26
CA LEU A 206 10.69 17.72 10.70
C LEU A 206 12.18 17.97 11.01
N GLN A 207 12.63 19.22 10.92
CA GLN A 207 13.87 19.65 11.56
C GLN A 207 13.67 19.47 13.06
N GLY A 208 14.31 18.46 13.62
CA GLY A 208 14.44 18.31 15.05
C GLY A 208 15.12 19.56 15.60
N THR A 209 14.38 20.37 16.35
CA THR A 209 14.97 21.35 17.26
C THR A 209 15.66 20.54 18.35
N GLY A 210 16.97 20.32 18.17
CA GLY A 210 17.82 19.91 19.27
C GLY A 210 17.98 21.11 20.23
N ASP A 211 17.65 20.88 21.46
CA ASP A 211 18.22 21.49 22.66
C ASP A 211 18.34 20.39 23.74
#